data_34d66a5b12aba3eb2aba7b30b4681fd1
#
_entry.id   34d66a5b12aba3eb2aba7b30b4681fd1
#
_cell.length_a   1.000
_cell.length_b   1.000
_cell.length_c   1.000
_cell.angle_alpha   90.00
_cell.angle_beta   90.00
_cell.angle_gamma   90.00
#
_symmetry.space_group_name_H-M   'P 1'
#
loop_
_entity.id
_entity.type
_entity.pdbx_description
1 polymer ?
#
loop_
_entity_poly.entity_id
_entity_poly.type
_entity_poly.pdbx_seq_one_letter_code
_entity_poly.pdbx_strand_id
1 'polypeptide(L)'
;GLSIIGNPLADYQQIADKTYSGQMLSQNYGGGTANIEFEALTSFSMELMNAQMTTPYTMMIPKMTELPSIVSLLKEQKYQTTAIHPYNTSMYKRKDVYKILGFDQFINEKTMNYTDKLENNPYISDQAAYQEVTTLLKEKEQPQFIHLVTMQTHMPYENKYTTSNYFSQGNGNQVALNNYLQDIAYSSEALKNFLQEIEKMPKRTLVVFWGDHLPSIYDENIQALNEGAALHQTEFLMYDTADQLTEKNQHQATISPFYFAPSLFQQSGLPQSGFYAMLNEVQEQLPAFEKGNYYLGGEWKKTVEMNKKQEQLYEEYRLIQYDIVSGKQYSLENQFFS
;
A
#
# COMPACT_ATOMS: atom_id res chain seq x y z
N GLY A 1 20.31 -11.58 -18.90
CA GLY A 1 19.81 -10.74 -17.83
C GLY A 1 19.22 -9.44 -18.36
N LEU A 2 18.76 -8.63 -17.43
CA LEU A 2 18.22 -7.29 -17.69
C LEU A 2 19.05 -6.27 -16.92
N SER A 3 19.46 -5.20 -17.58
CA SER A 3 20.12 -4.06 -16.95
C SER A 3 19.36 -2.77 -17.29
N ILE A 4 19.50 -1.77 -16.42
CA ILE A 4 18.81 -0.49 -16.53
C ILE A 4 19.84 0.62 -16.55
N ILE A 5 19.73 1.56 -17.50
CA ILE A 5 20.55 2.76 -17.59
C ILE A 5 19.73 3.93 -17.01
N GLY A 6 20.31 4.62 -16.06
CA GLY A 6 19.66 5.68 -15.29
C GLY A 6 18.98 5.15 -14.02
N ASN A 7 18.54 6.06 -13.18
CA ASN A 7 17.87 5.71 -11.92
C ASN A 7 16.51 6.41 -11.83
N PRO A 8 15.42 5.72 -12.26
CA PRO A 8 14.07 6.32 -12.20
C PRO A 8 13.57 6.57 -10.78
N LEU A 9 14.16 5.94 -9.77
CA LEU A 9 13.79 6.09 -8.36
C LEU A 9 14.68 7.06 -7.59
N ALA A 10 15.50 7.87 -8.26
CA ALA A 10 16.46 8.75 -7.58
C ALA A 10 15.79 9.68 -6.57
N ASP A 11 14.71 10.35 -6.95
CA ASP A 11 13.95 11.24 -6.05
C ASP A 11 13.34 10.47 -4.88
N TYR A 12 12.75 9.32 -5.16
CA TYR A 12 12.18 8.44 -4.14
C TYR A 12 13.22 7.98 -3.13
N GLN A 13 14.38 7.52 -3.61
CA GLN A 13 15.45 7.00 -2.75
C GLN A 13 16.00 8.06 -1.80
N GLN A 14 16.12 9.31 -2.25
CA GLN A 14 16.54 10.42 -1.39
C GLN A 14 15.61 10.60 -0.19
N ILE A 15 14.32 10.42 -0.39
CA ILE A 15 13.32 10.52 0.69
C ILE A 15 13.38 9.28 1.57
N ALA A 16 13.39 8.10 0.96
CA ALA A 16 13.38 6.82 1.64
C ALA A 16 14.58 6.66 2.58
N ASP A 17 15.75 7.14 2.19
CA ASP A 17 16.97 7.06 3.00
C ASP A 17 16.91 7.90 4.29
N LYS A 18 15.96 8.81 4.38
CA LYS A 18 15.80 9.72 5.54
C LYS A 18 14.61 9.39 6.43
N THR A 19 13.88 8.32 6.14
CA THR A 19 12.69 7.96 6.88
C THR A 19 12.59 6.45 7.08
N TYR A 20 11.58 6.01 7.80
CA TYR A 20 11.30 4.59 7.94
C TYR A 20 10.80 4.04 6.62
N SER A 21 11.55 3.13 6.02
CA SER A 21 11.28 2.65 4.67
C SER A 21 11.92 1.29 4.42
N GLY A 22 11.67 0.72 3.26
CA GLY A 22 12.25 -0.54 2.84
C GLY A 22 11.40 -1.26 1.82
N GLN A 23 11.33 -2.58 1.98
CA GLN A 23 10.60 -3.46 1.09
C GLN A 23 9.25 -3.85 1.69
N MET A 24 8.21 -3.76 0.88
CA MET A 24 6.90 -4.34 1.19
C MET A 24 6.80 -5.71 0.52
N LEU A 25 6.33 -6.70 1.27
CA LEU A 25 6.00 -8.00 0.67
C LEU A 25 4.58 -7.93 0.12
N SER A 26 4.49 -7.85 -1.21
CA SER A 26 3.22 -7.93 -1.93
C SER A 26 2.83 -9.38 -2.12
N GLN A 27 1.60 -9.75 -1.81
CA GLN A 27 1.13 -11.09 -2.08
C GLN A 27 0.90 -11.37 -3.57
N ASN A 28 0.86 -10.33 -4.40
CA ASN A 28 0.58 -10.47 -5.82
C ASN A 28 1.75 -10.03 -6.68
N TYR A 29 1.82 -10.61 -7.87
CA TYR A 29 2.71 -10.20 -8.95
C TYR A 29 1.85 -9.85 -10.17
N GLY A 30 2.09 -8.68 -10.74
CA GLY A 30 1.46 -8.26 -12.00
C GLY A 30 0.00 -7.79 -11.91
N GLY A 31 -0.55 -7.69 -10.70
CA GLY A 31 -1.93 -7.27 -10.51
C GLY A 31 -2.41 -7.47 -9.09
N GLY A 32 -3.72 -7.34 -8.85
CA GLY A 32 -4.31 -7.61 -7.55
C GLY A 32 -4.25 -6.45 -6.56
N THR A 33 -4.25 -5.22 -7.04
CA THR A 33 -4.21 -3.99 -6.21
C THR A 33 -5.17 -4.02 -5.04
N ALA A 34 -6.38 -4.52 -5.23
CA ALA A 34 -7.40 -4.57 -4.17
C ALA A 34 -7.00 -5.45 -2.98
N ASN A 35 -6.21 -6.50 -3.20
CA ASN A 35 -5.76 -7.36 -2.12
C ASN A 35 -4.74 -6.66 -1.23
N ILE A 36 -3.88 -5.83 -1.80
CA ILE A 36 -2.93 -5.04 -1.04
C ILE A 36 -3.65 -3.93 -0.27
N GLU A 37 -4.63 -3.26 -0.88
CA GLU A 37 -5.49 -2.30 -0.18
C GLU A 37 -6.20 -2.95 1.00
N PHE A 38 -6.75 -4.14 0.79
CA PHE A 38 -7.42 -4.88 1.85
C PHE A 38 -6.50 -5.09 3.04
N GLU A 39 -5.30 -5.58 2.81
CA GLU A 39 -4.32 -5.78 3.87
C GLU A 39 -3.91 -4.46 4.55
N ALA A 40 -3.65 -3.42 3.76
CA ALA A 40 -3.21 -2.13 4.30
C ALA A 40 -4.30 -1.44 5.13
N LEU A 41 -5.55 -1.47 4.68
CA LEU A 41 -6.65 -0.79 5.36
C LEU A 41 -7.20 -1.56 6.56
N THR A 42 -7.36 -2.87 6.44
CA THR A 42 -7.95 -3.69 7.51
C THR A 42 -6.93 -4.26 8.48
N SER A 43 -5.67 -4.33 8.08
CA SER A 43 -4.62 -5.06 8.78
C SER A 43 -4.90 -6.56 8.92
N PHE A 44 -5.77 -7.10 8.09
CA PHE A 44 -5.95 -8.54 7.93
C PHE A 44 -5.05 -9.07 6.83
N SER A 45 -4.70 -10.36 6.92
CA SER A 45 -3.76 -11.00 6.01
C SER A 45 -4.47 -11.94 5.04
N MET A 46 -4.13 -11.88 3.77
CA MET A 46 -4.61 -12.85 2.78
C MET A 46 -4.07 -14.25 3.04
N GLU A 47 -2.90 -14.40 3.64
CA GLU A 47 -2.33 -15.67 4.07
C GLU A 47 -3.28 -16.41 5.04
N LEU A 48 -3.94 -15.66 5.92
CA LEU A 48 -4.83 -16.20 6.94
C LEU A 48 -6.26 -16.41 6.44
N MET A 49 -6.55 -16.03 5.20
CA MET A 49 -7.84 -16.29 4.56
C MET A 49 -7.95 -17.72 4.07
N ASN A 50 -9.19 -18.18 3.89
CA ASN A 50 -9.47 -19.39 3.12
C ASN A 50 -8.85 -19.24 1.72
N ALA A 51 -8.18 -20.28 1.22
CA ALA A 51 -7.51 -20.28 -0.08
C ALA A 51 -8.46 -19.95 -1.26
N GLN A 52 -9.76 -20.16 -1.10
CA GLN A 52 -10.75 -19.83 -2.11
C GLN A 52 -11.16 -18.36 -2.10
N MET A 53 -10.84 -17.61 -1.04
CA MET A 53 -11.08 -16.18 -0.93
C MET A 53 -9.95 -15.41 -1.61
N THR A 54 -10.02 -15.33 -2.93
CA THR A 54 -8.94 -14.74 -3.74
C THR A 54 -9.03 -13.22 -3.89
N THR A 55 -10.21 -12.63 -3.68
CA THR A 55 -10.42 -11.18 -3.79
C THR A 55 -11.50 -10.73 -2.81
N PRO A 56 -11.15 -10.40 -1.56
CA PRO A 56 -12.13 -9.97 -0.54
C PRO A 56 -13.01 -8.80 -0.97
N TYR A 57 -12.49 -7.84 -1.73
CA TYR A 57 -13.26 -6.69 -2.21
C TYR A 57 -14.49 -7.06 -3.03
N THR A 58 -14.41 -8.12 -3.81
CA THR A 58 -15.54 -8.54 -4.66
C THR A 58 -16.32 -9.71 -4.08
N MET A 59 -15.66 -10.58 -3.31
CA MET A 59 -16.23 -11.86 -2.86
C MET A 59 -16.78 -11.80 -1.45
N MET A 60 -16.28 -10.92 -0.59
CA MET A 60 -16.60 -10.92 0.84
C MET A 60 -17.23 -9.61 1.31
N ILE A 61 -16.52 -8.49 1.12
CA ILE A 61 -16.91 -7.21 1.73
C ILE A 61 -18.31 -6.74 1.31
N PRO A 62 -18.74 -6.86 0.03
CA PRO A 62 -20.07 -6.43 -0.35
C PRO A 62 -21.22 -7.12 0.38
N LYS A 63 -20.96 -8.25 1.02
CA LYS A 63 -21.94 -9.02 1.81
C LYS A 63 -21.92 -8.66 3.29
N MET A 64 -20.99 -7.80 3.73
CA MET A 64 -20.84 -7.39 5.13
C MET A 64 -21.61 -6.09 5.38
N THR A 65 -22.00 -5.84 6.62
CA THR A 65 -22.58 -4.55 7.04
C THR A 65 -21.49 -3.55 7.43
N GLU A 66 -20.44 -4.04 8.05
CA GLU A 66 -19.26 -3.25 8.44
C GLU A 66 -18.03 -4.14 8.48
N LEU A 67 -16.87 -3.52 8.42
CA LEU A 67 -15.58 -4.18 8.56
C LEU A 67 -14.63 -3.24 9.29
N PRO A 68 -14.08 -3.63 10.46
CA PRO A 68 -13.15 -2.77 11.17
C PRO A 68 -11.89 -2.54 10.36
N SER A 69 -11.41 -1.31 10.37
CA SER A 69 -10.23 -0.88 9.61
C SER A 69 -9.68 0.43 10.19
N ILE A 70 -8.58 0.92 9.63
CA ILE A 70 -8.08 2.26 9.95
C ILE A 70 -9.15 3.33 9.67
N VAL A 71 -10.01 3.12 8.68
CA VAL A 71 -11.08 4.06 8.33
C VAL A 71 -12.05 4.24 9.49
N SER A 72 -12.60 3.14 10.01
CA SER A 72 -13.55 3.19 11.13
C SER A 72 -12.88 3.70 12.40
N LEU A 73 -11.64 3.29 12.67
CA LEU A 73 -10.89 3.74 13.85
C LEU A 73 -10.69 5.26 13.86
N LEU A 74 -10.25 5.84 12.76
CA LEU A 74 -10.02 7.29 12.66
C LEU A 74 -11.33 8.07 12.58
N LYS A 75 -12.36 7.50 11.98
CA LYS A 75 -13.70 8.10 11.96
C LYS A 75 -14.27 8.26 13.39
N GLU A 76 -14.09 7.25 14.24
CA GLU A 76 -14.46 7.35 15.67
C GLU A 76 -13.69 8.48 16.38
N GLN A 77 -12.47 8.76 15.95
CA GLN A 77 -11.64 9.84 16.47
C GLN A 77 -11.93 11.19 15.80
N LYS A 78 -13.06 11.28 15.07
CA LYS A 78 -13.53 12.52 14.41
C LYS A 78 -12.71 12.97 13.21
N TYR A 79 -11.98 12.06 12.57
CA TYR A 79 -11.37 12.31 11.27
C TYR A 79 -12.44 12.29 10.19
N GLN A 80 -12.32 13.17 9.22
CA GLN A 80 -13.02 13.04 7.96
C GLN A 80 -12.28 12.02 7.09
N THR A 81 -12.99 11.09 6.49
CA THR A 81 -12.40 10.00 5.73
C THR A 81 -12.77 10.08 4.26
N THR A 82 -11.76 10.13 3.39
CA THR A 82 -11.94 10.28 1.96
C THR A 82 -11.11 9.23 1.21
N ALA A 83 -11.75 8.52 0.28
CA ALA A 83 -11.05 7.71 -0.69
C ALA A 83 -10.97 8.46 -2.02
N ILE A 84 -9.84 8.34 -2.71
CA ILE A 84 -9.62 8.92 -4.04
C ILE A 84 -9.07 7.85 -4.96
N HIS A 85 -9.75 7.60 -6.08
CA HIS A 85 -9.24 6.74 -7.14
C HIS A 85 -9.54 7.39 -8.49
N PRO A 86 -8.50 7.88 -9.21
CA PRO A 86 -8.68 8.60 -10.48
C PRO A 86 -9.00 7.65 -11.63
N TYR A 87 -10.02 6.83 -11.46
CA TYR A 87 -10.45 5.85 -12.43
C TYR A 87 -11.93 5.50 -12.23
N ASN A 88 -12.38 4.46 -12.91
CA ASN A 88 -13.72 3.91 -12.86
C ASN A 88 -14.01 3.30 -11.48
N THR A 89 -15.16 3.63 -10.91
CA THR A 89 -15.57 3.18 -9.57
C THR A 89 -16.00 1.72 -9.50
N SER A 90 -16.32 1.09 -10.63
CA SER A 90 -16.77 -0.30 -10.68
C SER A 90 -15.64 -1.31 -10.52
N MET A 91 -14.40 -0.90 -10.79
CA MET A 91 -13.24 -1.78 -10.63
C MET A 91 -13.12 -2.22 -9.17
N TYR A 92 -13.07 -3.54 -8.94
CA TYR A 92 -13.05 -4.17 -7.61
C TYR A 92 -14.24 -3.81 -6.71
N LYS A 93 -15.35 -3.33 -7.28
CA LYS A 93 -16.53 -2.88 -6.50
C LYS A 93 -16.18 -1.83 -5.44
N ARG A 94 -15.24 -0.96 -5.72
CA ARG A 94 -14.74 0.03 -4.76
C ARG A 94 -15.83 0.91 -4.17
N LYS A 95 -16.83 1.27 -4.96
CA LYS A 95 -17.95 2.10 -4.46
C LYS A 95 -18.64 1.44 -3.27
N ASP A 96 -18.97 0.15 -3.37
CA ASP A 96 -19.61 -0.59 -2.30
C ASP A 96 -18.66 -0.86 -1.14
N VAL A 97 -17.43 -1.26 -1.46
CA VAL A 97 -16.40 -1.57 -0.47
C VAL A 97 -16.07 -0.36 0.40
N TYR A 98 -15.82 0.80 -0.20
CA TYR A 98 -15.46 2.00 0.55
C TYR A 98 -16.61 2.50 1.42
N LYS A 99 -17.85 2.33 0.98
CA LYS A 99 -19.03 2.62 1.79
C LYS A 99 -19.09 1.74 3.05
N ILE A 100 -18.84 0.44 2.89
CA ILE A 100 -18.85 -0.52 3.99
C ILE A 100 -17.69 -0.26 4.96
N LEU A 101 -16.51 0.10 4.46
CA LEU A 101 -15.38 0.50 5.29
C LEU A 101 -15.64 1.79 6.07
N GLY A 102 -16.59 2.61 5.63
CA GLY A 102 -17.02 3.80 6.35
C GLY A 102 -16.44 5.12 5.83
N PHE A 103 -15.89 5.16 4.61
CA PHE A 103 -15.45 6.43 4.02
C PHE A 103 -16.60 7.41 3.90
N ASP A 104 -16.40 8.66 4.29
CA ASP A 104 -17.39 9.73 4.17
C ASP A 104 -17.62 10.12 2.72
N GLN A 105 -16.59 10.05 1.88
CA GLN A 105 -16.70 10.36 0.45
C GLN A 105 -15.72 9.54 -0.38
N PHE A 106 -16.08 9.33 -1.63
CA PHE A 106 -15.24 8.68 -2.63
C PHE A 106 -15.16 9.54 -3.89
N ILE A 107 -13.97 10.10 -4.14
CA ILE A 107 -13.66 10.93 -5.30
C ILE A 107 -13.06 10.05 -6.40
N ASN A 108 -13.58 10.18 -7.62
CA ASN A 108 -13.19 9.37 -8.77
C ASN A 108 -12.87 10.25 -9.99
N GLU A 109 -12.57 9.65 -11.14
CA GLU A 109 -12.20 10.37 -12.37
C GLU A 109 -13.23 11.38 -12.83
N LYS A 110 -14.51 11.19 -12.51
CA LYS A 110 -15.60 12.08 -12.91
C LYS A 110 -15.85 13.22 -11.94
N THR A 111 -15.37 13.10 -10.72
CA THR A 111 -15.61 14.09 -9.65
C THR A 111 -14.36 14.84 -9.24
N MET A 112 -13.19 14.45 -9.75
CA MET A 112 -11.92 15.13 -9.50
C MET A 112 -11.89 16.52 -10.17
N ASN A 113 -11.23 17.46 -9.50
CA ASN A 113 -10.94 18.78 -10.05
C ASN A 113 -9.69 18.78 -10.93
N TYR A 114 -8.75 17.89 -10.67
CA TYR A 114 -7.46 17.82 -11.37
C TYR A 114 -7.39 16.49 -12.12
N THR A 115 -7.34 16.56 -13.46
CA THR A 115 -7.44 15.39 -14.33
C THR A 115 -6.37 15.35 -15.42
N ASP A 116 -5.30 16.12 -15.28
CA ASP A 116 -4.23 16.20 -16.26
C ASP A 116 -3.55 14.84 -16.46
N LYS A 117 -3.19 14.57 -17.70
CA LYS A 117 -2.49 13.37 -18.14
C LYS A 117 -1.13 13.75 -18.69
N LEU A 118 -0.19 12.81 -18.69
CA LEU A 118 1.16 13.00 -19.23
C LEU A 118 1.24 12.45 -20.65
N GLU A 119 1.55 13.29 -21.61
CA GLU A 119 1.72 12.91 -23.04
C GLU A 119 0.56 12.00 -23.52
N ASN A 120 0.89 10.78 -23.96
CA ASN A 120 -0.09 9.79 -24.44
C ASN A 120 -0.55 8.82 -23.35
N ASN A 121 -0.17 9.01 -22.11
CA ASN A 121 -0.64 8.17 -21.00
C ASN A 121 -2.16 8.30 -20.87
N PRO A 122 -2.92 7.20 -20.94
CA PRO A 122 -4.40 7.28 -20.89
C PRO A 122 -4.94 7.57 -19.48
N TYR A 123 -4.10 7.52 -18.46
CA TYR A 123 -4.52 7.66 -17.07
C TYR A 123 -4.22 9.06 -16.52
N ILE A 124 -5.04 9.50 -15.59
CA ILE A 124 -4.80 10.73 -14.82
C ILE A 124 -3.45 10.59 -14.11
N SER A 125 -2.65 11.66 -14.17
CA SER A 125 -1.30 11.65 -13.60
C SER A 125 -1.30 11.56 -12.07
N ASP A 126 -0.22 11.02 -11.52
CA ASP A 126 0.01 11.02 -10.07
C ASP A 126 0.06 12.44 -9.52
N GLN A 127 0.66 13.37 -10.27
CA GLN A 127 0.71 14.79 -9.88
C GLN A 127 -0.70 15.37 -9.72
N ALA A 128 -1.60 15.10 -10.65
CA ALA A 128 -2.99 15.55 -10.55
C ALA A 128 -3.71 14.93 -9.36
N ALA A 129 -3.48 13.64 -9.11
CA ALA A 129 -4.03 12.94 -7.96
C ALA A 129 -3.53 13.55 -6.63
N TYR A 130 -2.25 13.88 -6.54
CA TYR A 130 -1.69 14.57 -5.37
C TYR A 130 -2.24 15.98 -5.19
N GLN A 131 -2.53 16.69 -6.28
CA GLN A 131 -3.20 18.00 -6.22
C GLN A 131 -4.59 17.91 -5.58
N GLU A 132 -5.34 16.86 -5.88
CA GLU A 132 -6.62 16.59 -5.17
C GLU A 132 -6.41 16.46 -3.67
N VAL A 133 -5.40 15.71 -3.25
CA VAL A 133 -5.07 15.52 -1.83
C VAL A 133 -4.70 16.87 -1.18
N THR A 134 -3.80 17.62 -1.78
CA THR A 134 -3.36 18.91 -1.20
C THR A 134 -4.50 19.92 -1.10
N THR A 135 -5.41 19.93 -2.07
CA THR A 135 -6.60 20.77 -2.03
C THR A 135 -7.51 20.41 -0.86
N LEU A 136 -7.77 19.12 -0.65
CA LEU A 136 -8.55 18.67 0.51
C LEU A 136 -7.90 19.07 1.84
N LEU A 137 -6.58 18.91 1.93
CA LEU A 137 -5.85 19.26 3.15
C LEU A 137 -5.91 20.75 3.46
N LYS A 138 -5.95 21.61 2.43
CA LYS A 138 -6.06 23.06 2.59
C LYS A 138 -7.47 23.54 2.95
N GLU A 139 -8.49 22.84 2.45
CA GLU A 139 -9.90 23.26 2.62
C GLU A 139 -10.48 22.90 3.99
N LYS A 140 -9.93 21.90 4.67
CA LYS A 140 -10.52 21.36 5.90
C LYS A 140 -9.58 21.58 7.09
N GLU A 141 -10.11 22.14 8.18
CA GLU A 141 -9.39 22.21 9.45
C GLU A 141 -9.49 20.92 10.26
N GLN A 142 -10.55 20.15 10.06
CA GLN A 142 -10.77 18.87 10.69
C GLN A 142 -9.65 17.89 10.31
N PRO A 143 -9.21 17.03 11.23
CA PRO A 143 -8.27 15.95 10.86
C PRO A 143 -8.82 15.08 9.75
N GLN A 144 -7.97 14.71 8.81
CA GLN A 144 -8.38 13.96 7.62
C GLN A 144 -7.58 12.67 7.48
N PHE A 145 -8.27 11.60 7.12
CA PHE A 145 -7.68 10.39 6.58
C PHE A 145 -8.01 10.31 5.09
N ILE A 146 -6.99 10.25 4.26
CA ILE A 146 -7.15 10.17 2.81
C ILE A 146 -6.46 8.91 2.30
N HIS A 147 -7.22 8.07 1.62
CA HIS A 147 -6.71 6.88 0.95
C HIS A 147 -6.70 7.13 -0.56
N LEU A 148 -5.51 7.23 -1.14
CA LEU A 148 -5.33 7.49 -2.56
C LEU A 148 -4.78 6.25 -3.27
N VAL A 149 -5.48 5.80 -4.31
CA VAL A 149 -5.02 4.75 -5.22
C VAL A 149 -4.79 5.38 -6.59
N THR A 150 -3.53 5.51 -6.99
CA THR A 150 -3.16 6.16 -8.25
C THR A 150 -3.34 5.23 -9.46
N MET A 151 -3.29 5.79 -10.66
CA MET A 151 -3.49 5.01 -11.91
C MET A 151 -2.39 5.22 -12.95
N GLN A 152 -1.58 6.28 -12.84
CA GLN A 152 -0.62 6.65 -13.89
C GLN A 152 0.25 5.48 -14.36
N THR A 153 0.76 4.68 -13.42
CA THR A 153 1.72 3.61 -13.71
C THR A 153 1.06 2.26 -14.04
N HIS A 154 -0.23 2.25 -14.32
CA HIS A 154 -0.97 1.05 -14.72
C HIS A 154 -0.65 0.66 -16.17
N MET A 155 -0.69 -0.67 -16.46
CA MET A 155 -0.57 -1.16 -17.83
C MET A 155 -1.72 -0.68 -18.73
N PRO A 156 -1.56 -0.66 -20.07
CA PRO A 156 -0.37 -1.01 -20.84
C PRO A 156 0.68 0.08 -20.82
N TYR A 157 1.96 -0.30 -21.03
CA TYR A 157 3.07 0.65 -20.95
C TYR A 157 3.51 1.19 -22.30
N GLU A 158 3.28 0.44 -23.39
CA GLU A 158 3.63 0.86 -24.74
C GLU A 158 2.87 2.13 -25.13
N ASN A 159 3.56 3.01 -25.83
CA ASN A 159 3.00 4.25 -26.40
C ASN A 159 2.55 5.31 -25.37
N LYS A 160 2.97 5.22 -24.12
CA LYS A 160 2.68 6.28 -23.13
C LYS A 160 3.49 7.53 -23.37
N TYR A 161 4.78 7.38 -23.71
CA TYR A 161 5.74 8.47 -23.84
C TYR A 161 6.48 8.38 -25.17
N THR A 162 6.75 9.51 -25.80
CA THR A 162 7.49 9.60 -27.06
C THR A 162 8.99 9.36 -26.85
N THR A 163 9.51 9.79 -25.71
CA THR A 163 10.92 9.61 -25.33
C THR A 163 11.02 9.14 -23.89
N SER A 164 12.08 8.39 -23.60
CA SER A 164 12.45 8.01 -22.25
C SER A 164 13.89 8.42 -21.97
N ASN A 165 14.13 8.90 -20.76
CA ASN A 165 15.49 9.17 -20.27
C ASN A 165 16.10 7.94 -19.59
N TYR A 166 15.36 6.85 -19.56
CA TYR A 166 15.73 5.60 -18.89
C TYR A 166 15.61 4.46 -19.87
N PHE A 167 16.59 3.57 -19.88
CA PHE A 167 16.67 2.52 -20.89
C PHE A 167 16.93 1.17 -20.24
N SER A 168 16.25 0.15 -20.74
CA SER A 168 16.54 -1.24 -20.41
C SER A 168 17.38 -1.89 -21.51
N GLN A 169 18.25 -2.81 -21.10
CA GLN A 169 19.05 -3.63 -22.01
C GLN A 169 18.99 -5.08 -21.55
N GLY A 170 18.82 -5.98 -22.49
CA GLY A 170 18.76 -7.40 -22.22
C GLY A 170 17.44 -8.02 -22.61
N ASN A 171 17.01 -9.02 -21.85
CA ASN A 171 15.81 -9.79 -22.16
C ASN A 171 14.53 -8.98 -21.88
N GLY A 172 13.50 -9.26 -22.67
CA GLY A 172 12.17 -8.72 -22.46
C GLY A 172 11.76 -7.67 -23.50
N ASN A 173 10.56 -7.12 -23.32
CA ASN A 173 10.01 -6.08 -24.18
C ASN A 173 10.61 -4.71 -23.80
N GLN A 174 11.63 -4.30 -24.56
CA GLN A 174 12.37 -3.05 -24.27
C GLN A 174 11.48 -1.81 -24.37
N VAL A 175 10.50 -1.79 -25.26
CA VAL A 175 9.59 -0.66 -25.43
C VAL A 175 8.72 -0.50 -24.18
N ALA A 176 8.11 -1.58 -23.72
CA ALA A 176 7.31 -1.57 -22.50
C ALA A 176 8.15 -1.22 -21.27
N LEU A 177 9.34 -1.82 -21.15
CA LEU A 177 10.25 -1.55 -20.03
C LEU A 177 10.70 -0.09 -19.99
N ASN A 178 11.08 0.50 -21.12
CA ASN A 178 11.51 1.90 -21.17
C ASN A 178 10.37 2.86 -20.80
N ASN A 179 9.17 2.59 -21.29
CA ASN A 179 7.99 3.39 -20.89
C ASN A 179 7.68 3.23 -19.40
N TYR A 180 7.77 2.02 -18.88
CA TYR A 180 7.57 1.79 -17.45
C TYR A 180 8.59 2.55 -16.60
N LEU A 181 9.86 2.53 -16.98
CA LEU A 181 10.92 3.24 -16.26
C LEU A 181 10.67 4.76 -16.24
N GLN A 182 10.28 5.32 -17.39
CA GLN A 182 9.91 6.74 -17.47
C GLN A 182 8.67 7.05 -16.62
N ASP A 183 7.70 6.17 -16.62
CA ASP A 183 6.48 6.30 -15.81
C ASP A 183 6.82 6.32 -14.31
N ILE A 184 7.67 5.42 -13.86
CA ILE A 184 8.14 5.38 -12.47
C ILE A 184 8.92 6.64 -12.10
N ALA A 185 9.73 7.18 -13.02
CA ALA A 185 10.46 8.43 -12.77
C ALA A 185 9.51 9.61 -12.56
N TYR A 186 8.46 9.72 -13.37
CA TYR A 186 7.42 10.74 -13.18
C TYR A 186 6.65 10.54 -11.87
N SER A 187 6.36 9.30 -11.50
CA SER A 187 5.71 8.99 -10.22
C SER A 187 6.59 9.36 -9.03
N SER A 188 7.89 9.06 -9.10
CA SER A 188 8.88 9.40 -8.09
C SER A 188 8.99 10.92 -7.89
N GLU A 189 9.07 11.66 -8.97
CA GLU A 189 9.10 13.13 -8.95
C GLU A 189 7.79 13.71 -8.38
N ALA A 190 6.65 13.18 -8.77
CA ALA A 190 5.35 13.63 -8.28
C ALA A 190 5.22 13.43 -6.76
N LEU A 191 5.69 12.30 -6.24
CA LEU A 191 5.71 12.05 -4.79
C LEU A 191 6.60 13.06 -4.07
N LYS A 192 7.80 13.31 -4.57
CA LYS A 192 8.72 14.32 -4.01
C LYS A 192 8.05 15.69 -3.95
N ASN A 193 7.43 16.13 -5.05
CA ASN A 193 6.76 17.42 -5.11
C ASN A 193 5.58 17.48 -4.13
N PHE A 194 4.81 16.42 -4.01
CA PHE A 194 3.71 16.32 -3.04
C PHE A 194 4.22 16.47 -1.60
N LEU A 195 5.27 15.74 -1.24
CA LEU A 195 5.82 15.80 0.11
C LEU A 195 6.37 17.20 0.43
N GLN A 196 6.99 17.87 -0.54
CA GLN A 196 7.44 19.26 -0.39
C GLN A 196 6.26 20.22 -0.17
N GLU A 197 5.13 20.00 -0.85
CA GLU A 197 3.94 20.82 -0.66
C GLU A 197 3.32 20.66 0.72
N ILE A 198 3.18 19.44 1.22
CA ILE A 198 2.61 19.21 2.55
C ILE A 198 3.54 19.68 3.67
N GLU A 199 4.86 19.70 3.46
CA GLU A 199 5.83 20.28 4.40
C GLU A 199 5.57 21.75 4.67
N LYS A 200 5.04 22.48 3.71
CA LYS A 200 4.73 23.93 3.85
C LYS A 200 3.43 24.17 4.61
N MET A 201 2.65 23.14 4.86
CA MET A 201 1.37 23.28 5.57
C MET A 201 1.57 23.29 7.08
N PRO A 202 0.75 24.05 7.83
CA PRO A 202 0.89 24.13 9.29
C PRO A 202 0.49 22.84 10.01
N LYS A 203 -0.32 22.00 9.41
CA LYS A 203 -0.77 20.75 10.02
C LYS A 203 0.25 19.64 9.84
N ARG A 204 0.48 18.88 10.91
CA ARG A 204 1.26 17.64 10.83
C ARG A 204 0.54 16.64 9.93
N THR A 205 1.25 16.09 8.97
CA THR A 205 0.74 15.07 8.05
C THR A 205 1.64 13.84 8.08
N LEU A 206 1.03 12.68 8.29
CA LEU A 206 1.68 11.38 8.19
C LEU A 206 1.32 10.77 6.84
N VAL A 207 2.30 10.21 6.15
CA VAL A 207 2.10 9.56 4.84
C VAL A 207 2.66 8.15 4.89
N VAL A 208 1.88 7.18 4.42
CA VAL A 208 2.37 5.85 4.09
C VAL A 208 2.23 5.68 2.58
N PHE A 209 3.36 5.48 1.93
CA PHE A 209 3.41 5.25 0.48
C PHE A 209 3.89 3.82 0.23
N TRP A 210 3.28 3.15 -0.74
CA TRP A 210 3.75 1.84 -1.18
C TRP A 210 3.49 1.61 -2.66
N GLY A 211 4.35 0.80 -3.28
CA GLY A 211 4.06 0.17 -4.56
C GLY A 211 3.28 -1.12 -4.30
N ASP A 212 2.15 -1.31 -4.96
CA ASP A 212 1.26 -2.42 -4.67
C ASP A 212 1.75 -3.77 -5.21
N HIS A 213 2.32 -3.79 -6.40
CA HIS A 213 2.90 -4.98 -7.03
C HIS A 213 3.84 -4.58 -8.16
N LEU A 214 4.71 -5.50 -8.58
CA LEU A 214 5.53 -5.31 -9.77
C LEU A 214 4.68 -5.46 -11.04
N PRO A 215 5.09 -4.82 -12.16
CA PRO A 215 4.38 -4.94 -13.43
C PRO A 215 4.61 -6.32 -14.06
N SER A 216 3.61 -6.83 -14.77
CA SER A 216 3.69 -8.11 -15.47
C SER A 216 4.34 -7.98 -16.86
N ILE A 217 5.50 -7.33 -16.93
CA ILE A 217 6.23 -7.07 -18.20
C ILE A 217 7.56 -7.83 -18.31
N TYR A 218 7.91 -8.60 -17.32
CA TYR A 218 9.13 -9.40 -17.34
C TYR A 218 8.89 -10.72 -18.06
N ASP A 219 9.85 -11.12 -18.90
CA ASP A 219 9.76 -12.40 -19.61
C ASP A 219 9.99 -13.59 -18.66
N GLU A 220 9.72 -14.80 -19.17
CA GLU A 220 9.84 -16.02 -18.39
C GLU A 220 11.26 -16.26 -17.85
N ASN A 221 12.29 -15.85 -18.61
CA ASN A 221 13.68 -16.01 -18.18
C ASN A 221 14.00 -15.11 -16.98
N ILE A 222 13.52 -13.86 -17.00
CA ILE A 222 13.70 -12.93 -15.87
C ILE A 222 12.94 -13.45 -14.66
N GLN A 223 11.71 -13.93 -14.84
CA GLN A 223 10.92 -14.51 -13.76
C GLN A 223 11.60 -15.72 -13.14
N ALA A 224 12.15 -16.61 -13.97
CA ALA A 224 12.87 -17.79 -13.49
C ALA A 224 14.12 -17.45 -12.69
N LEU A 225 14.83 -16.39 -13.07
CA LEU A 225 16.01 -15.90 -12.32
C LEU A 225 15.66 -15.22 -11.00
N ASN A 226 14.38 -14.87 -10.79
CA ASN A 226 13.90 -14.13 -9.63
C ASN A 226 12.79 -14.90 -8.90
N GLU A 227 12.88 -16.21 -8.85
CA GLU A 227 11.92 -17.04 -8.12
C GLU A 227 11.87 -16.68 -6.63
N GLY A 228 10.74 -16.95 -6.00
CA GLY A 228 10.50 -16.70 -4.59
C GLY A 228 10.04 -15.27 -4.34
N ALA A 229 10.57 -14.64 -3.29
CA ALA A 229 10.09 -13.35 -2.83
C ALA A 229 10.44 -12.17 -3.74
N ALA A 230 11.45 -12.28 -4.60
CA ALA A 230 11.94 -11.15 -5.39
C ALA A 230 10.86 -10.50 -6.27
N LEU A 231 9.96 -11.30 -6.86
CA LEU A 231 8.85 -10.78 -7.68
C LEU A 231 7.68 -10.23 -6.84
N HIS A 232 7.75 -10.36 -5.52
CA HIS A 232 6.75 -9.89 -4.58
C HIS A 232 7.25 -8.74 -3.72
N GLN A 233 8.43 -8.21 -3.99
CA GLN A 233 8.99 -7.09 -3.22
C GLN A 233 8.82 -5.77 -3.96
N THR A 234 8.18 -4.83 -3.28
CA THR A 234 8.01 -3.46 -3.74
C THR A 234 8.54 -2.49 -2.69
N GLU A 235 8.58 -1.21 -3.02
CA GLU A 235 9.05 -0.18 -2.10
C GLU A 235 7.92 0.34 -1.21
N PHE A 236 8.25 0.69 0.04
CA PHE A 236 7.38 1.49 0.89
C PHE A 236 8.17 2.53 1.65
N LEU A 237 7.51 3.60 2.05
CA LEU A 237 8.05 4.57 3.01
C LEU A 237 6.94 5.12 3.91
N MET A 238 7.34 5.53 5.11
CA MET A 238 6.51 6.31 6.01
C MET A 238 7.15 7.69 6.19
N TYR A 239 6.35 8.74 6.12
CA TYR A 239 6.82 10.11 6.17
C TYR A 239 6.00 10.91 7.15
N ASP A 240 6.67 11.77 7.94
CA ASP A 240 6.06 12.64 8.93
C ASP A 240 6.57 14.06 8.73
N THR A 241 5.71 14.99 8.42
CA THR A 241 6.10 16.40 8.21
C THR A 241 6.69 17.03 9.47
N ALA A 242 6.37 16.52 10.66
CA ALA A 242 6.96 16.95 11.92
C ALA A 242 8.26 16.22 12.28
N ASP A 243 8.68 15.26 11.46
CA ASP A 243 9.90 14.48 11.67
C ASP A 243 9.98 13.82 13.05
N GLN A 244 8.88 13.23 13.52
CA GLN A 244 8.76 12.68 14.86
C GLN A 244 8.53 11.16 14.90
N LEU A 245 8.69 10.46 13.79
CA LEU A 245 8.66 9.00 13.79
C LEU A 245 9.83 8.46 14.62
N THR A 246 9.57 7.42 15.42
CA THR A 246 10.59 6.84 16.31
C THR A 246 11.69 6.11 15.55
N GLU A 247 11.40 5.59 14.37
CA GLU A 247 12.37 4.93 13.50
C GLU A 247 12.55 5.73 12.20
N LYS A 248 13.81 5.94 11.81
CA LYS A 248 14.19 6.74 10.63
C LYS A 248 15.41 6.11 9.95
N ASN A 249 15.69 6.57 8.71
CA ASN A 249 16.89 6.20 7.95
C ASN A 249 17.04 4.68 7.77
N GLN A 250 15.93 3.98 7.71
CA GLN A 250 15.94 2.52 7.76
C GLN A 250 16.16 1.87 6.39
N HIS A 251 15.50 2.27 5.38
CA HIS A 251 15.46 1.65 4.03
C HIS A 251 15.88 0.14 3.99
N GLN A 252 15.87 -0.51 5.11
CA GLN A 252 16.22 -1.93 5.29
C GLN A 252 15.07 -2.72 5.90
N ALA A 253 13.96 -2.05 6.22
CA ALA A 253 12.79 -2.73 6.74
C ALA A 253 12.17 -3.63 5.66
N THR A 254 11.65 -4.76 6.08
CA THR A 254 10.88 -5.67 5.23
C THR A 254 9.61 -6.02 5.99
N ILE A 255 8.46 -5.57 5.48
CA ILE A 255 7.19 -5.74 6.17
C ILE A 255 6.06 -6.10 5.21
N SER A 256 5.05 -6.78 5.74
CA SER A 256 3.78 -6.98 5.05
C SER A 256 2.89 -5.74 5.17
N PRO A 257 1.99 -5.48 4.21
CA PRO A 257 1.13 -4.29 4.23
C PRO A 257 0.16 -4.26 5.41
N PHE A 258 -0.22 -5.39 5.98
CA PHE A 258 -1.11 -5.41 7.14
C PHE A 258 -0.46 -4.86 8.42
N TYR A 259 0.83 -4.57 8.41
CA TYR A 259 1.52 -3.88 9.51
C TYR A 259 1.63 -2.37 9.31
N PHE A 260 1.24 -1.81 8.17
CA PHE A 260 1.41 -0.37 7.92
C PHE A 260 0.72 0.49 8.98
N ALA A 261 -0.57 0.28 9.20
CA ALA A 261 -1.31 1.07 10.18
C ALA A 261 -0.81 0.86 11.62
N PRO A 262 -0.67 -0.38 12.12
CA PRO A 262 -0.13 -0.59 13.46
C PRO A 262 1.25 0.03 13.68
N SER A 263 2.15 -0.12 12.72
CA SER A 263 3.50 0.43 12.79
C SER A 263 3.49 1.97 12.78
N LEU A 264 2.70 2.58 11.91
CA LEU A 264 2.56 4.03 11.83
C LEU A 264 2.03 4.60 13.16
N PHE A 265 1.01 3.97 13.73
CA PHE A 265 0.43 4.41 15.00
C PHE A 265 1.44 4.30 16.15
N GLN A 266 2.17 3.20 16.22
CA GLN A 266 3.20 3.00 17.23
C GLN A 266 4.31 4.06 17.12
N GLN A 267 4.83 4.29 15.92
CA GLN A 267 5.95 5.20 15.70
C GLN A 267 5.57 6.68 15.85
N SER A 268 4.34 7.03 15.52
CA SER A 268 3.86 8.43 15.56
C SER A 268 3.25 8.84 16.89
N GLY A 269 3.03 7.89 17.81
CA GLY A 269 2.40 8.14 19.08
C GLY A 269 0.88 8.28 19.03
N LEU A 270 0.23 7.86 17.93
CA LEU A 270 -1.23 7.81 17.86
C LEU A 270 -1.79 6.73 18.79
N PRO A 271 -2.97 6.94 19.39
CA PRO A 271 -3.59 5.94 20.25
C PRO A 271 -3.85 4.64 19.48
N GLN A 272 -3.40 3.52 20.03
CA GLN A 272 -3.52 2.21 19.40
C GLN A 272 -4.73 1.45 19.95
N SER A 273 -5.42 0.73 19.08
CA SER A 273 -6.39 -0.30 19.47
C SER A 273 -5.66 -1.53 20.04
N GLY A 274 -6.39 -2.40 20.73
CA GLY A 274 -5.86 -3.69 21.16
C GLY A 274 -5.36 -4.53 19.99
N PHE A 275 -6.07 -4.48 18.87
CA PHE A 275 -5.66 -5.17 17.63
C PHE A 275 -4.31 -4.66 17.11
N TYR A 276 -4.11 -3.36 17.05
CA TYR A 276 -2.83 -2.79 16.59
C TYR A 276 -1.69 -3.10 17.55
N ALA A 277 -1.95 -3.04 18.85
CA ALA A 277 -0.95 -3.43 19.85
C ALA A 277 -0.54 -4.90 19.69
N MET A 278 -1.49 -5.79 19.46
CA MET A 278 -1.21 -7.20 19.16
C MET A 278 -0.38 -7.33 17.88
N LEU A 279 -0.73 -6.64 16.81
CA LEU A 279 -0.01 -6.73 15.54
C LEU A 279 1.41 -6.20 15.63
N ASN A 280 1.68 -5.20 16.48
CA ASN A 280 3.05 -4.74 16.72
C ASN A 280 3.91 -5.84 17.35
N GLU A 281 3.35 -6.65 18.23
CA GLU A 281 4.04 -7.83 18.77
C GLU A 281 4.25 -8.92 17.72
N VAL A 282 3.23 -9.19 16.90
CA VAL A 282 3.32 -10.14 15.80
C VAL A 282 4.42 -9.75 14.83
N GLN A 283 4.50 -8.46 14.47
CA GLN A 283 5.50 -7.94 13.54
C GLN A 283 6.93 -8.17 14.03
N GLU A 284 7.21 -8.05 15.32
CA GLU A 284 8.54 -8.28 15.87
C GLU A 284 9.06 -9.71 15.58
N GLN A 285 8.17 -10.69 15.58
CA GLN A 285 8.51 -12.08 15.36
C GLN A 285 8.30 -12.54 13.91
N LEU A 286 7.34 -11.95 13.21
CA LEU A 286 6.90 -12.33 11.87
C LEU A 286 6.78 -11.09 10.99
N PRO A 287 7.89 -10.42 10.64
CA PRO A 287 7.83 -9.10 10.00
C PRO A 287 7.17 -9.08 8.62
N ALA A 288 7.25 -10.16 7.87
CA ALA A 288 6.57 -10.25 6.58
C ALA A 288 6.27 -11.70 6.24
N PHE A 289 5.06 -11.95 5.78
CA PHE A 289 4.71 -13.27 5.28
C PHE A 289 3.53 -13.20 4.31
N GLU A 290 3.59 -14.09 3.33
CA GLU A 290 2.52 -14.39 2.42
C GLU A 290 2.66 -15.86 1.99
N LYS A 291 1.69 -16.40 1.27
CA LYS A 291 1.70 -17.80 0.84
C LYS A 291 2.99 -18.15 0.09
N GLY A 292 3.83 -19.01 0.67
CA GLY A 292 5.08 -19.48 0.07
C GLY A 292 6.27 -18.56 0.26
N ASN A 293 6.12 -17.40 0.91
CA ASN A 293 7.22 -16.48 1.20
C ASN A 293 7.10 -15.97 2.64
N TYR A 294 8.08 -16.31 3.47
CA TYR A 294 8.09 -15.96 4.89
C TYR A 294 9.43 -15.30 5.22
N TYR A 295 9.39 -14.08 5.73
CA TYR A 295 10.58 -13.37 6.18
C TYR A 295 10.68 -13.47 7.70
N LEU A 296 11.53 -14.37 8.18
CA LEU A 296 11.68 -14.70 9.59
C LEU A 296 13.17 -14.69 9.96
N GLY A 297 13.53 -14.00 11.05
CA GLY A 297 14.90 -13.96 11.52
C GLY A 297 15.89 -13.38 10.51
N GLY A 298 15.45 -12.46 9.66
CA GLY A 298 16.28 -11.82 8.63
C GLY A 298 16.50 -12.67 7.38
N GLU A 299 15.78 -13.78 7.23
CA GLU A 299 15.92 -14.72 6.11
C GLU A 299 14.58 -15.02 5.44
N TRP A 300 14.62 -15.20 4.12
CA TRP A 300 13.46 -15.67 3.35
C TRP A 300 13.36 -17.19 3.40
N LYS A 301 12.17 -17.69 3.73
CA LYS A 301 11.84 -19.11 3.80
C LYS A 301 10.59 -19.40 2.98
N LYS A 302 10.55 -20.59 2.35
CA LYS A 302 9.39 -21.04 1.55
C LYS A 302 8.32 -21.75 2.39
N THR A 303 8.73 -22.30 3.53
CA THR A 303 7.85 -23.03 4.44
C THR A 303 7.92 -22.39 5.82
N VAL A 304 6.81 -22.51 6.55
CA VAL A 304 6.69 -21.94 7.87
C VAL A 304 7.33 -22.88 8.90
N GLU A 305 8.55 -22.55 9.31
CA GLU A 305 9.17 -23.16 10.50
C GLU A 305 9.16 -22.11 11.60
N MET A 306 8.21 -22.22 12.51
CA MET A 306 8.04 -21.28 13.61
C MET A 306 8.47 -21.91 14.93
N ASN A 307 9.12 -21.10 15.78
CA ASN A 307 9.29 -21.46 17.19
C ASN A 307 7.94 -21.29 17.93
N LYS A 308 7.90 -21.69 19.20
CA LYS A 308 6.65 -21.65 20.00
C LYS A 308 6.05 -20.26 20.12
N LYS A 309 6.89 -19.23 20.28
CA LYS A 309 6.41 -17.85 20.40
C LYS A 309 5.81 -17.37 19.07
N GLN A 310 6.46 -17.65 17.97
CA GLN A 310 5.96 -17.32 16.63
C GLN A 310 4.64 -18.05 16.34
N GLU A 311 4.55 -19.34 16.66
CA GLU A 311 3.30 -20.09 16.49
C GLU A 311 2.15 -19.52 17.32
N GLN A 312 2.41 -19.12 18.56
CA GLN A 312 1.40 -18.52 19.43
C GLN A 312 0.89 -17.21 18.85
N LEU A 313 1.77 -16.31 18.44
CA LEU A 313 1.39 -15.01 17.88
C LEU A 313 0.66 -15.15 16.54
N TYR A 314 1.13 -16.04 15.68
CA TYR A 314 0.48 -16.36 14.42
C TYR A 314 -0.95 -16.87 14.65
N GLU A 315 -1.13 -17.79 15.60
CA GLU A 315 -2.45 -18.36 15.90
C GLU A 315 -3.39 -17.33 16.53
N GLU A 316 -2.89 -16.46 17.43
CA GLU A 316 -3.68 -15.34 17.96
C GLU A 316 -4.19 -14.43 16.86
N TYR A 317 -3.32 -14.06 15.93
CA TYR A 317 -3.69 -13.24 14.78
C TYR A 317 -4.72 -13.95 13.90
N ARG A 318 -4.49 -15.23 13.60
CA ARG A 318 -5.41 -16.01 12.79
C ARG A 318 -6.80 -16.09 13.43
N LEU A 319 -6.88 -16.28 14.73
CA LEU A 319 -8.15 -16.39 15.47
C LEU A 319 -8.93 -15.07 15.48
N ILE A 320 -8.25 -13.95 15.67
CA ILE A 320 -8.90 -12.63 15.64
C ILE A 320 -9.44 -12.34 14.26
N GLN A 321 -8.67 -12.60 13.21
CA GLN A 321 -9.14 -12.42 11.84
C GLN A 321 -10.32 -13.34 11.52
N TYR A 322 -10.24 -14.61 11.90
CA TYR A 322 -11.34 -15.58 11.72
C TYR A 322 -12.63 -15.09 12.40
N ASP A 323 -12.51 -14.59 13.63
CA ASP A 323 -13.67 -14.07 14.38
C ASP A 323 -14.41 -12.98 13.61
N ILE A 324 -13.70 -12.08 12.94
CA ILE A 324 -14.31 -10.98 12.17
C ILE A 324 -14.85 -11.46 10.82
N VAL A 325 -14.07 -12.21 10.06
CA VAL A 325 -14.41 -12.54 8.67
C VAL A 325 -15.32 -13.76 8.54
N SER A 326 -15.32 -14.67 9.51
CA SER A 326 -16.08 -15.93 9.45
C SER A 326 -16.75 -16.30 10.76
N GLY A 327 -16.42 -15.68 11.87
CA GLY A 327 -16.93 -15.99 13.20
C GLY A 327 -18.07 -15.09 13.64
N LYS A 328 -18.24 -14.98 14.95
CA LYS A 328 -19.35 -14.26 15.59
C LYS A 328 -19.03 -12.82 15.96
N GLN A 329 -17.81 -12.34 15.63
CA GLN A 329 -17.35 -10.99 15.87
C GLN A 329 -17.29 -10.59 17.37
N TYR A 330 -16.94 -11.53 18.24
CA TYR A 330 -16.79 -11.27 19.67
C TYR A 330 -15.74 -10.19 19.96
N SER A 331 -14.64 -10.17 19.22
CA SER A 331 -13.59 -9.17 19.38
C SER A 331 -14.05 -7.75 19.02
N LEU A 332 -14.97 -7.63 18.06
CA LEU A 332 -15.58 -6.34 17.70
C LEU A 332 -16.48 -5.86 18.83
N GLU A 333 -17.33 -6.73 19.39
CA GLU A 333 -18.22 -6.42 20.52
C GLU A 333 -17.41 -6.02 21.77
N ASN A 334 -16.25 -6.60 21.98
CA ASN A 334 -15.36 -6.32 23.10
C ASN A 334 -14.41 -5.14 22.85
N GLN A 335 -14.67 -4.35 21.82
CA GLN A 335 -13.93 -3.12 21.48
C GLN A 335 -12.43 -3.36 21.20
N PHE A 336 -12.07 -4.52 20.69
CA PHE A 336 -10.67 -4.83 20.40
C PHE A 336 -10.11 -3.99 19.24
N PHE A 337 -10.98 -3.46 18.41
CA PHE A 337 -10.64 -2.64 17.23
C PHE A 337 -10.85 -1.13 17.47
N SER A 338 -11.09 -0.71 18.68
CA SER A 338 -11.28 0.71 19.03
C SER A 338 -10.08 1.28 19.74
#